data_41273c385dfff844b42836638a815fe8
#
_entry.id   41273c385dfff844b42836638a815fe8
#
_cell.length_a   1.000
_cell.length_b   1.000
_cell.length_c   1.000
_cell.angle_alpha   90.00
_cell.angle_beta   90.00
_cell.angle_gamma   90.00
#
_symmetry.space_group_name_H-M   'P 1'
#
loop_
_entity.id
_entity.type
_entity.pdbx_description
1 polymer ?
#
loop_
_entity_poly.entity_id
_entity_poly.type
_entity_poly.pdbx_seq_one_letter_code
_entity_poly.pdbx_strand_id
1 'polypeptide(L)'
;ASVAALRLRLGQIHLREHLARRGADRVGSAAAESYVSLTRAVAELERAASLNPPPEVRGPLTLTLAWCRWEEALAGNSKAAMAQALSGFQTALPLLPDGSPDRLVARFKAADAASWLGDAASALTGYLEVADAVAQRPVEREAWMPAALEQAVISAIASTNAPAGESALRRLLELPQAAVRAGQSVLWLGSSLARQGAGELGRGLLQDYLLRFPESAVRPEVELELAMLGLHDERWADSVAELRRWLMAHPQHPGAVRAGFHLAYALSRSGDPAAAMSQFSELAAKNPADPGTLSAQLWLAGRFFEQQDYLQAGQASAAILTNATVRAARGDTWYRARLWAAEAGRKLQNFDSSAEHFRELINDKAAPPEIQSAALFHYGELLQSKPVEPGGDPLSRYRLALEAFTRVLEFTNNPYLAPALGMMGNCHFQLSSLNPADYTRAAELYLRAAKLPGAGIETRCRAWLGYAAVNRKMSELRSGAESAAFLERAIQAGLDVALGKVLLPGEKLSADILTEAARATGEILERLGRTGEAAGLYEHVARELPTVAVTWGQRARRIRESQLEKPR
;
A
#
# COMPACT_ATOMS: atom_id res chain seq x y z
N ALA A 1 -52.93 23.05 -32.74
CA ALA A 1 -51.76 22.22 -32.29
C ALA A 1 -51.99 20.82 -32.85
N SER A 2 -50.95 20.21 -33.41
CA SER A 2 -51.01 18.82 -33.86
C SER A 2 -51.23 17.87 -32.67
N VAL A 3 -51.92 16.73 -32.88
CA VAL A 3 -52.13 15.73 -31.82
C VAL A 3 -50.77 15.31 -31.20
N ALA A 4 -49.73 15.22 -32.02
CA ALA A 4 -48.38 14.94 -31.55
C ALA A 4 -47.85 16.01 -30.57
N ALA A 5 -48.08 17.31 -30.83
CA ALA A 5 -47.68 18.39 -29.94
C ALA A 5 -48.44 18.38 -28.62
N LEU A 6 -49.71 18.01 -28.61
CA LEU A 6 -50.49 17.85 -27.37
C LEU A 6 -49.99 16.69 -26.53
N ARG A 7 -49.68 15.53 -27.14
CA ARG A 7 -49.08 14.38 -26.44
C ARG A 7 -47.68 14.67 -25.92
N LEU A 8 -46.84 15.41 -26.65
CA LEU A 8 -45.58 15.89 -26.16
C LEU A 8 -45.75 16.72 -24.88
N ARG A 9 -46.69 17.67 -24.86
CA ARG A 9 -46.96 18.47 -23.64
C ARG A 9 -47.45 17.62 -22.48
N LEU A 10 -48.29 16.62 -22.74
CA LEU A 10 -48.77 15.70 -21.71
C LEU A 10 -47.64 14.86 -21.14
N GLY A 11 -46.76 14.34 -22.00
CA GLY A 11 -45.54 13.63 -21.57
C GLY A 11 -44.60 14.52 -20.75
N GLN A 12 -44.43 15.78 -21.13
CA GLN A 12 -43.64 16.75 -20.36
C GLN A 12 -44.25 17.06 -18.98
N ILE A 13 -45.56 17.12 -18.86
CA ILE A 13 -46.25 17.30 -17.57
C ILE A 13 -45.98 16.11 -16.67
N HIS A 14 -46.15 14.89 -17.16
CA HIS A 14 -45.90 13.68 -16.38
C HIS A 14 -44.44 13.53 -15.98
N LEU A 15 -43.49 13.92 -16.83
CA LEU A 15 -42.06 13.96 -16.47
C LEU A 15 -41.80 14.98 -15.36
N ARG A 16 -42.38 16.17 -15.42
CA ARG A 16 -42.28 17.19 -14.35
C ARG A 16 -42.87 16.69 -13.02
N GLU A 17 -44.02 15.99 -13.07
CA GLU A 17 -44.60 15.37 -11.87
C GLU A 17 -43.65 14.33 -11.26
N HIS A 18 -43.00 13.51 -12.10
CA HIS A 18 -42.00 12.54 -11.68
C HIS A 18 -40.82 13.26 -10.98
N LEU A 19 -40.22 14.29 -11.62
CA LEU A 19 -39.10 15.03 -11.09
C LEU A 19 -39.42 15.75 -9.78
N ALA A 20 -40.63 16.32 -9.66
CA ALA A 20 -41.10 16.99 -8.44
C ALA A 20 -41.23 16.01 -7.26
N ARG A 21 -41.77 14.82 -7.50
CA ARG A 21 -41.94 13.78 -6.45
C ARG A 21 -40.63 13.09 -6.04
N ARG A 22 -39.67 12.96 -6.97
CA ARG A 22 -38.37 12.38 -6.69
C ARG A 22 -37.56 13.17 -5.62
N GLY A 23 -37.82 14.47 -5.50
CA GLY A 23 -37.17 15.35 -4.52
C GLY A 23 -37.73 15.28 -3.09
N ALA A 24 -38.98 14.75 -2.95
CA ALA A 24 -39.72 14.83 -1.69
C ALA A 24 -39.51 13.64 -0.75
N ASP A 25 -39.41 12.39 -1.27
CA ASP A 25 -39.20 11.21 -0.41
C ASP A 25 -38.52 10.06 -1.15
N ARG A 26 -37.49 9.47 -0.53
CA ARG A 26 -36.77 8.31 -1.07
C ARG A 26 -37.36 6.94 -0.66
N VAL A 27 -38.43 6.91 0.15
CA VAL A 27 -39.00 5.65 0.70
C VAL A 27 -40.52 5.71 0.75
N GLY A 28 -41.22 4.67 0.25
CA GLY A 28 -42.66 4.45 0.43
C GLY A 28 -43.52 4.67 -0.83
N SER A 29 -44.79 5.03 -0.63
CA SER A 29 -45.81 5.17 -1.71
C SER A 29 -45.47 6.25 -2.75
N ALA A 30 -44.76 7.30 -2.35
CA ALA A 30 -44.33 8.40 -3.21
C ALA A 30 -43.37 7.93 -4.33
N ALA A 31 -42.48 6.96 -4.03
CA ALA A 31 -41.57 6.39 -5.02
C ALA A 31 -42.34 5.58 -6.11
N ALA A 32 -43.35 4.82 -5.71
CA ALA A 32 -44.18 4.05 -6.63
C ALA A 32 -45.02 4.99 -7.52
N GLU A 33 -45.64 6.04 -6.97
CA GLU A 33 -46.38 7.03 -7.72
C GLU A 33 -45.50 7.85 -8.69
N SER A 34 -44.29 8.17 -8.28
CA SER A 34 -43.29 8.83 -9.13
C SER A 34 -42.97 7.97 -10.37
N TYR A 35 -42.75 6.66 -10.16
CA TYR A 35 -42.49 5.72 -11.27
C TYR A 35 -43.69 5.58 -12.22
N VAL A 36 -44.95 5.57 -11.71
CA VAL A 36 -46.15 5.58 -12.53
C VAL A 36 -46.22 6.83 -13.42
N SER A 37 -45.85 8.00 -12.90
CA SER A 37 -45.81 9.23 -13.70
C SER A 37 -44.73 9.14 -14.81
N LEU A 38 -43.57 8.56 -14.55
CA LEU A 38 -42.53 8.33 -15.56
C LEU A 38 -43.04 7.38 -16.68
N THR A 39 -43.64 6.27 -16.31
CA THR A 39 -44.22 5.31 -17.26
C THR A 39 -45.29 5.95 -18.15
N ARG A 40 -46.15 6.81 -17.58
CA ARG A 40 -47.15 7.58 -18.34
C ARG A 40 -46.46 8.58 -19.29
N ALA A 41 -45.41 9.26 -18.83
CA ALA A 41 -44.66 10.16 -19.70
C ALA A 41 -44.11 9.43 -20.93
N VAL A 42 -43.43 8.30 -20.73
CA VAL A 42 -42.90 7.48 -21.83
C VAL A 42 -44.04 7.07 -22.81
N ALA A 43 -45.16 6.54 -22.31
CA ALA A 43 -46.25 6.09 -23.14
C ALA A 43 -46.83 7.21 -24.02
N GLU A 44 -47.04 8.42 -23.48
CA GLU A 44 -47.54 9.56 -24.26
C GLU A 44 -46.50 10.06 -25.29
N LEU A 45 -45.23 10.05 -24.97
CA LEU A 45 -44.14 10.44 -25.87
C LEU A 45 -43.96 9.43 -27.02
N GLU A 46 -44.01 8.13 -26.75
CA GLU A 46 -43.96 7.09 -27.79
C GLU A 46 -45.17 7.16 -28.74
N ARG A 47 -46.36 7.42 -28.20
CA ARG A 47 -47.55 7.69 -29.02
C ARG A 47 -47.38 8.97 -29.86
N ALA A 48 -46.75 10.02 -29.32
CA ALA A 48 -46.44 11.22 -30.09
C ALA A 48 -45.47 10.92 -31.25
N ALA A 49 -44.46 10.10 -31.00
CA ALA A 49 -43.48 9.68 -32.00
C ALA A 49 -44.11 8.88 -33.16
N SER A 50 -45.08 7.99 -32.86
CA SER A 50 -45.75 7.18 -33.86
C SER A 50 -46.66 7.97 -34.82
N LEU A 51 -47.01 9.21 -34.47
CA LEU A 51 -47.82 10.11 -35.28
C LEU A 51 -47.06 10.88 -36.36
N ASN A 52 -45.81 10.53 -36.64
CA ASN A 52 -44.94 11.24 -37.60
C ASN A 52 -44.92 12.76 -37.35
N PRO A 53 -44.43 13.24 -36.20
CA PRO A 53 -44.53 14.63 -35.75
C PRO A 53 -43.81 15.58 -36.71
N PRO A 54 -44.31 16.83 -36.86
CA PRO A 54 -43.65 17.84 -37.69
C PRO A 54 -42.28 18.22 -37.13
N PRO A 55 -41.38 18.78 -37.96
CA PRO A 55 -39.97 19.07 -37.59
C PRO A 55 -39.81 19.82 -36.26
N GLU A 56 -40.65 20.83 -36.02
CA GLU A 56 -40.62 21.65 -34.78
C GLU A 56 -40.99 20.88 -33.51
N VAL A 57 -41.65 19.73 -33.64
CA VAL A 57 -42.02 18.85 -32.51
C VAL A 57 -41.02 17.71 -32.31
N ARG A 58 -40.33 17.28 -33.37
CA ARG A 58 -39.41 16.13 -33.32
C ARG A 58 -38.27 16.33 -32.32
N GLY A 59 -37.59 17.49 -32.39
CA GLY A 59 -36.46 17.79 -31.52
C GLY A 59 -36.82 17.76 -30.02
N PRO A 60 -37.79 18.58 -29.57
CA PRO A 60 -38.26 18.55 -28.18
C PRO A 60 -38.81 17.17 -27.74
N LEU A 61 -39.47 16.45 -28.63
CA LEU A 61 -39.98 15.09 -28.35
C LEU A 61 -38.86 14.11 -28.09
N THR A 62 -37.87 14.06 -28.96
CA THR A 62 -36.69 13.18 -28.81
C THR A 62 -35.91 13.52 -27.55
N LEU A 63 -35.72 14.80 -27.25
CA LEU A 63 -35.06 15.28 -26.03
C LEU A 63 -35.83 14.80 -24.77
N THR A 64 -37.14 14.99 -24.74
CA THR A 64 -37.97 14.61 -23.58
C THR A 64 -37.98 13.10 -23.37
N LEU A 65 -38.06 12.31 -24.45
CA LEU A 65 -37.96 10.85 -24.37
C LEU A 65 -36.61 10.38 -23.87
N ALA A 66 -35.51 10.98 -24.35
CA ALA A 66 -34.16 10.70 -23.85
C ALA A 66 -34.05 11.00 -22.35
N TRP A 67 -34.70 12.08 -21.89
CA TRP A 67 -34.73 12.40 -20.46
C TRP A 67 -35.51 11.35 -19.65
N CYS A 68 -36.62 10.84 -20.15
CA CYS A 68 -37.33 9.74 -19.49
C CYS A 68 -36.44 8.49 -19.38
N ARG A 69 -35.71 8.12 -20.44
CA ARG A 69 -34.75 6.99 -20.40
C ARG A 69 -33.60 7.21 -19.43
N TRP A 70 -33.13 8.45 -19.28
CA TRP A 70 -32.16 8.85 -18.25
C TRP A 70 -32.73 8.58 -16.84
N GLU A 71 -33.95 9.00 -16.56
CA GLU A 71 -34.59 8.78 -15.24
C GLU A 71 -34.83 7.27 -14.97
N GLU A 72 -35.26 6.51 -15.97
CA GLU A 72 -35.36 5.03 -15.88
C GLU A 72 -34.00 4.39 -15.55
N ALA A 73 -32.91 4.86 -16.20
CA ALA A 73 -31.59 4.35 -15.97
C ALA A 73 -31.10 4.60 -14.53
N LEU A 74 -31.37 5.80 -14.02
CA LEU A 74 -30.99 6.15 -12.63
C LEU A 74 -31.80 5.36 -11.59
N ALA A 75 -33.10 5.16 -11.83
CA ALA A 75 -33.98 4.41 -10.93
C ALA A 75 -33.63 2.91 -10.87
N GLY A 76 -33.31 2.32 -12.02
CA GLY A 76 -33.01 0.89 -12.16
C GLY A 76 -31.52 0.54 -12.22
N ASN A 77 -30.60 1.51 -12.10
CA ASN A 77 -29.17 1.34 -12.36
C ASN A 77 -28.89 0.59 -13.68
N SER A 78 -29.61 0.93 -14.74
CA SER A 78 -29.63 0.18 -15.99
C SER A 78 -28.71 0.79 -17.04
N LYS A 79 -27.63 0.07 -17.37
CA LYS A 79 -26.69 0.47 -18.46
C LYS A 79 -27.42 0.54 -19.82
N ALA A 80 -28.35 -0.35 -20.08
CA ALA A 80 -29.13 -0.37 -21.34
C ALA A 80 -30.01 0.88 -21.48
N ALA A 81 -30.73 1.28 -20.43
CA ALA A 81 -31.51 2.50 -20.42
C ALA A 81 -30.63 3.76 -20.54
N MET A 82 -29.48 3.79 -19.91
CA MET A 82 -28.51 4.90 -20.03
C MET A 82 -27.96 5.01 -21.46
N ALA A 83 -27.63 3.90 -22.10
CA ALA A 83 -27.22 3.89 -23.51
C ALA A 83 -28.32 4.41 -24.46
N GLN A 84 -29.59 4.07 -24.18
CA GLN A 84 -30.73 4.62 -24.91
C GLN A 84 -30.88 6.13 -24.67
N ALA A 85 -30.69 6.60 -23.43
CA ALA A 85 -30.69 8.02 -23.11
C ALA A 85 -29.59 8.76 -23.87
N LEU A 86 -28.37 8.26 -23.87
CA LEU A 86 -27.23 8.81 -24.63
C LEU A 86 -27.59 8.94 -26.12
N SER A 87 -28.02 7.85 -26.74
CA SER A 87 -28.40 7.84 -28.14
C SER A 87 -29.54 8.83 -28.44
N GLY A 88 -30.55 8.90 -27.54
CA GLY A 88 -31.64 9.84 -27.65
C GLY A 88 -31.21 11.31 -27.58
N PHE A 89 -30.34 11.65 -26.64
CA PHE A 89 -29.77 13.01 -26.54
C PHE A 89 -28.97 13.37 -27.80
N GLN A 90 -28.11 12.47 -28.28
CA GLN A 90 -27.37 12.66 -29.52
C GLN A 90 -28.28 12.83 -30.75
N THR A 91 -29.33 12.05 -30.85
CA THR A 91 -30.30 12.15 -31.93
C THR A 91 -31.12 13.46 -31.89
N ALA A 92 -31.35 14.00 -30.68
CA ALA A 92 -32.05 15.26 -30.50
C ALA A 92 -31.23 16.47 -30.99
N LEU A 93 -29.89 16.43 -30.87
CA LEU A 93 -29.01 17.55 -31.17
C LEU A 93 -29.24 18.18 -32.56
N PRO A 94 -29.23 17.44 -33.68
CA PRO A 94 -29.42 18.01 -34.99
C PRO A 94 -30.90 18.46 -35.25
N LEU A 95 -31.84 18.03 -34.43
CA LEU A 95 -33.26 18.35 -34.55
C LEU A 95 -33.67 19.60 -33.75
N LEU A 96 -32.76 20.11 -32.89
CA LEU A 96 -33.00 21.29 -32.06
C LEU A 96 -32.38 22.52 -32.71
N PRO A 97 -33.01 23.72 -32.58
CA PRO A 97 -32.47 24.94 -33.14
C PRO A 97 -31.08 25.27 -32.60
N ASP A 98 -30.22 25.81 -33.48
CA ASP A 98 -28.92 26.28 -33.08
C ASP A 98 -29.04 27.35 -31.99
N GLY A 99 -28.26 27.15 -30.93
CA GLY A 99 -28.24 28.09 -29.81
C GLY A 99 -29.43 28.03 -28.87
N SER A 100 -30.37 27.10 -29.06
CA SER A 100 -31.48 26.94 -28.12
C SER A 100 -30.99 26.37 -26.77
N PRO A 101 -31.67 26.73 -25.65
CA PRO A 101 -31.37 26.12 -24.34
C PRO A 101 -31.53 24.59 -24.38
N ASP A 102 -32.51 24.07 -25.09
CA ASP A 102 -32.73 22.63 -25.22
C ASP A 102 -31.56 21.90 -25.88
N ARG A 103 -30.88 22.53 -26.84
CA ARG A 103 -29.69 21.97 -27.48
C ARG A 103 -28.48 21.93 -26.53
N LEU A 104 -28.34 22.95 -25.68
CA LEU A 104 -27.30 22.94 -24.61
C LEU A 104 -27.58 21.83 -23.60
N VAL A 105 -28.83 21.69 -23.16
CA VAL A 105 -29.27 20.60 -22.27
C VAL A 105 -28.98 19.24 -22.89
N ALA A 106 -29.39 19.02 -24.16
CA ALA A 106 -29.14 17.76 -24.85
C ALA A 106 -27.66 17.39 -24.91
N ARG A 107 -26.79 18.37 -25.23
CA ARG A 107 -25.35 18.17 -25.30
C ARG A 107 -24.75 17.86 -23.93
N PHE A 108 -25.10 18.62 -22.89
CA PHE A 108 -24.64 18.39 -21.54
C PHE A 108 -25.07 17.02 -21.01
N LYS A 109 -26.35 16.64 -21.23
CA LYS A 109 -26.89 15.34 -20.82
C LYS A 109 -26.31 14.16 -21.61
N ALA A 110 -25.95 14.35 -22.86
CA ALA A 110 -25.23 13.33 -23.62
C ALA A 110 -23.83 13.08 -22.99
N ALA A 111 -23.13 14.15 -22.59
CA ALA A 111 -21.86 14.03 -21.89
C ALA A 111 -22.00 13.37 -20.51
N ASP A 112 -23.04 13.72 -19.73
CA ASP A 112 -23.38 13.08 -18.46
C ASP A 112 -23.62 11.56 -18.66
N ALA A 113 -24.39 11.17 -19.68
CA ALA A 113 -24.68 9.78 -19.98
C ALA A 113 -23.44 8.99 -20.41
N ALA A 114 -22.57 9.59 -21.21
CA ALA A 114 -21.29 8.99 -21.59
C ALA A 114 -20.39 8.78 -20.34
N SER A 115 -20.30 9.79 -19.46
CA SER A 115 -19.58 9.69 -18.19
C SER A 115 -20.11 8.56 -17.31
N TRP A 116 -21.43 8.45 -17.17
CA TRP A 116 -22.06 7.40 -16.37
C TRP A 116 -21.80 5.99 -16.95
N LEU A 117 -21.71 5.87 -18.26
CA LEU A 117 -21.36 4.62 -18.95
C LEU A 117 -19.88 4.26 -18.87
N GLY A 118 -19.04 5.17 -18.36
CA GLY A 118 -17.59 5.01 -18.25
C GLY A 118 -16.81 5.48 -19.48
N ASP A 119 -17.47 6.08 -20.46
CA ASP A 119 -16.81 6.69 -21.64
C ASP A 119 -16.38 8.13 -21.31
N ALA A 120 -15.30 8.23 -20.54
CA ALA A 120 -14.76 9.50 -20.07
C ALA A 120 -14.23 10.39 -21.23
N ALA A 121 -13.77 9.80 -22.33
CA ALA A 121 -13.26 10.55 -23.49
C ALA A 121 -14.39 11.26 -24.24
N SER A 122 -15.48 10.57 -24.52
CA SER A 122 -16.69 11.18 -25.12
C SER A 122 -17.34 12.21 -24.19
N ALA A 123 -17.35 11.95 -22.88
CA ALA A 123 -17.86 12.89 -21.88
C ALA A 123 -17.03 14.18 -21.88
N LEU A 124 -15.70 14.09 -21.85
CA LEU A 124 -14.80 15.23 -21.93
C LEU A 124 -15.07 16.09 -23.15
N THR A 125 -15.17 15.47 -24.32
CA THR A 125 -15.46 16.18 -25.58
C THR A 125 -16.79 16.91 -25.50
N GLY A 126 -17.85 16.23 -25.03
CA GLY A 126 -19.19 16.82 -24.90
C GLY A 126 -19.25 18.02 -23.95
N TYR A 127 -18.56 17.94 -22.79
CA TYR A 127 -18.51 19.08 -21.86
C TYR A 127 -17.72 20.27 -22.41
N LEU A 128 -16.61 20.04 -23.11
CA LEU A 128 -15.85 21.11 -23.75
C LEU A 128 -16.67 21.78 -24.86
N GLU A 129 -17.42 21.01 -25.65
CA GLU A 129 -18.34 21.57 -26.66
C GLU A 129 -19.45 22.43 -26.04
N VAL A 130 -19.96 22.10 -24.84
CA VAL A 130 -20.90 22.96 -24.11
C VAL A 130 -20.23 24.26 -23.71
N ALA A 131 -19.03 24.19 -23.13
CA ALA A 131 -18.27 25.38 -22.73
C ALA A 131 -17.97 26.31 -23.92
N ASP A 132 -17.65 25.74 -25.09
CA ASP A 132 -17.38 26.51 -26.32
C ASP A 132 -18.66 27.12 -26.90
N ALA A 133 -19.77 26.40 -26.88
CA ALA A 133 -21.06 26.89 -27.38
C ALA A 133 -21.59 28.11 -26.60
N VAL A 134 -21.24 28.23 -25.32
CA VAL A 134 -21.67 29.37 -24.48
C VAL A 134 -20.64 30.49 -24.34
N ALA A 135 -19.43 30.31 -24.87
CA ALA A 135 -18.31 31.20 -24.62
C ALA A 135 -18.60 32.69 -24.97
N GLN A 136 -19.37 32.94 -26.03
CA GLN A 136 -19.72 34.27 -26.51
C GLN A 136 -21.09 34.77 -26.05
N ARG A 137 -21.73 34.06 -25.12
CA ARG A 137 -23.10 34.33 -24.63
C ARG A 137 -23.05 34.62 -23.12
N PRO A 138 -23.04 35.86 -22.68
CA PRO A 138 -22.76 36.21 -21.27
C PRO A 138 -23.66 35.49 -20.26
N VAL A 139 -24.97 35.43 -20.50
CA VAL A 139 -25.94 34.82 -19.58
C VAL A 139 -25.75 33.30 -19.52
N GLU A 140 -25.69 32.63 -20.67
CA GLU A 140 -25.48 31.18 -20.75
C GLU A 140 -24.06 30.81 -20.29
N ARG A 141 -23.06 31.63 -20.56
CA ARG A 141 -21.68 31.45 -20.07
C ARG A 141 -21.64 31.41 -18.55
N GLU A 142 -22.28 32.35 -17.88
CA GLU A 142 -22.34 32.37 -16.42
C GLU A 142 -23.06 31.15 -15.86
N ALA A 143 -24.15 30.72 -16.49
CA ALA A 143 -24.96 29.60 -16.03
C ALA A 143 -24.35 28.22 -16.28
N TRP A 144 -23.72 28.00 -17.43
CA TRP A 144 -23.31 26.67 -17.91
C TRP A 144 -21.80 26.42 -17.89
N MET A 145 -20.98 27.43 -18.19
CA MET A 145 -19.54 27.23 -18.37
C MET A 145 -18.84 26.69 -17.14
N PRO A 146 -19.13 27.16 -15.90
CA PRO A 146 -18.46 26.64 -14.71
C PRO A 146 -18.71 25.15 -14.50
N ALA A 147 -19.95 24.70 -14.66
CA ALA A 147 -20.30 23.29 -14.50
C ALA A 147 -19.72 22.42 -15.63
N ALA A 148 -19.76 22.90 -16.86
CA ALA A 148 -19.20 22.17 -17.99
C ALA A 148 -17.68 21.99 -17.87
N LEU A 149 -16.95 23.02 -17.48
CA LEU A 149 -15.49 22.95 -17.29
C LEU A 149 -15.10 22.09 -16.09
N GLU A 150 -15.83 22.15 -14.99
CA GLU A 150 -15.62 21.27 -13.84
C GLU A 150 -15.78 19.79 -14.25
N GLN A 151 -16.85 19.44 -14.95
CA GLN A 151 -17.08 18.08 -15.45
C GLN A 151 -16.04 17.67 -16.51
N ALA A 152 -15.56 18.61 -17.32
CA ALA A 152 -14.47 18.36 -18.26
C ALA A 152 -13.15 18.01 -17.53
N VAL A 153 -12.82 18.69 -16.42
CA VAL A 153 -11.65 18.34 -15.59
C VAL A 153 -11.81 16.93 -15.02
N ILE A 154 -12.97 16.59 -14.46
CA ILE A 154 -13.24 15.25 -13.91
C ILE A 154 -13.09 14.18 -15.00
N SER A 155 -13.65 14.42 -16.18
CA SER A 155 -13.58 13.50 -17.32
C SER A 155 -12.17 13.37 -17.89
N ALA A 156 -11.39 14.45 -17.87
CA ALA A 156 -9.98 14.44 -18.27
C ALA A 156 -9.12 13.61 -17.31
N ILE A 157 -9.40 13.68 -16.00
CA ILE A 157 -8.74 12.83 -14.99
C ILE A 157 -9.08 11.36 -15.25
N ALA A 158 -10.36 11.04 -15.48
CA ALA A 158 -10.84 9.68 -15.70
C ALA A 158 -10.31 9.06 -17.01
N SER A 159 -10.11 9.89 -18.05
CA SER A 159 -9.53 9.48 -19.33
C SER A 159 -7.99 9.63 -19.39
N THR A 160 -7.34 9.98 -18.29
CA THR A 160 -5.89 10.25 -18.20
C THR A 160 -5.37 11.29 -19.21
N ASN A 161 -6.23 12.24 -19.61
CA ASN A 161 -5.90 13.31 -20.55
C ASN A 161 -5.52 14.59 -19.81
N ALA A 162 -4.30 14.61 -19.25
CA ALA A 162 -3.78 15.74 -18.47
C ALA A 162 -3.81 17.08 -19.23
N PRO A 163 -3.41 17.19 -20.51
CA PRO A 163 -3.46 18.46 -21.24
C PRO A 163 -4.87 19.05 -21.38
N ALA A 164 -5.86 18.22 -21.62
CA ALA A 164 -7.25 18.68 -21.70
C ALA A 164 -7.79 19.11 -20.33
N GLY A 165 -7.42 18.40 -19.27
CA GLY A 165 -7.73 18.77 -17.89
C GLY A 165 -7.13 20.10 -17.48
N GLU A 166 -5.86 20.34 -17.81
CA GLU A 166 -5.19 21.61 -17.58
C GLU A 166 -5.89 22.76 -18.34
N SER A 167 -6.17 22.57 -19.63
CA SER A 167 -6.86 23.57 -20.45
C SER A 167 -8.24 23.93 -19.90
N ALA A 168 -9.04 22.92 -19.52
CA ALA A 168 -10.35 23.13 -18.92
C ALA A 168 -10.25 23.87 -17.57
N LEU A 169 -9.30 23.50 -16.72
CA LEU A 169 -9.09 24.15 -15.42
C LEU A 169 -8.63 25.60 -15.59
N ARG A 170 -7.69 25.90 -16.50
CA ARG A 170 -7.25 27.29 -16.77
C ARG A 170 -8.42 28.18 -17.19
N ARG A 171 -9.32 27.68 -18.05
CA ARG A 171 -10.56 28.39 -18.43
C ARG A 171 -11.49 28.59 -17.24
N LEU A 172 -11.59 27.60 -16.33
CA LEU A 172 -12.41 27.70 -15.12
C LEU A 172 -11.84 28.75 -14.14
N LEU A 173 -10.51 28.83 -14.01
CA LEU A 173 -9.82 29.84 -13.20
C LEU A 173 -10.04 31.28 -13.68
N GLU A 174 -10.44 31.50 -14.94
CA GLU A 174 -10.80 32.82 -15.46
C GLU A 174 -12.19 33.31 -15.07
N LEU A 175 -12.98 32.46 -14.39
CA LEU A 175 -14.35 32.76 -14.00
C LEU A 175 -14.44 33.13 -12.51
N PRO A 176 -14.54 34.41 -12.12
CA PRO A 176 -14.53 34.83 -10.70
C PRO A 176 -15.59 34.14 -9.85
N GLN A 177 -16.80 33.90 -10.42
CA GLN A 177 -17.90 33.22 -9.75
C GLN A 177 -17.66 31.72 -9.54
N ALA A 178 -16.63 31.15 -10.14
CA ALA A 178 -16.34 29.71 -10.06
C ALA A 178 -15.32 29.33 -8.99
N ALA A 179 -14.96 30.23 -8.07
CA ALA A 179 -13.87 30.03 -7.09
C ALA A 179 -13.94 28.69 -6.36
N VAL A 180 -15.13 28.27 -5.85
CA VAL A 180 -15.29 27.00 -5.14
C VAL A 180 -15.10 25.79 -6.08
N ARG A 181 -15.71 25.83 -7.28
CA ARG A 181 -15.59 24.75 -8.29
C ARG A 181 -14.16 24.64 -8.80
N ALA A 182 -13.51 25.77 -9.07
CA ALA A 182 -12.12 25.82 -9.48
C ALA A 182 -11.20 25.25 -8.39
N GLY A 183 -11.46 25.56 -7.11
CA GLY A 183 -10.73 25.00 -5.98
C GLY A 183 -10.87 23.47 -5.87
N GLN A 184 -12.07 22.95 -6.01
CA GLN A 184 -12.28 21.50 -6.04
C GLN A 184 -11.60 20.83 -7.25
N SER A 185 -11.73 21.45 -8.42
CA SER A 185 -11.13 20.94 -9.66
C SER A 185 -9.60 20.95 -9.60
N VAL A 186 -8.97 21.99 -9.04
CA VAL A 186 -7.51 22.06 -8.90
C VAL A 186 -6.98 21.03 -7.91
N LEU A 187 -7.72 20.75 -6.83
CA LEU A 187 -7.37 19.68 -5.88
C LEU A 187 -7.37 18.31 -6.54
N TRP A 188 -8.43 17.97 -7.29
CA TRP A 188 -8.53 16.68 -8.00
C TRP A 188 -7.46 16.52 -9.08
N LEU A 189 -7.29 17.55 -9.91
CA LEU A 189 -6.30 17.52 -11.01
C LEU A 189 -4.88 17.53 -10.47
N GLY A 190 -4.58 18.35 -9.46
CA GLY A 190 -3.27 18.43 -8.82
C GLY A 190 -2.83 17.09 -8.23
N SER A 191 -3.71 16.45 -7.45
CA SER A 191 -3.47 15.11 -6.89
C SER A 191 -3.33 14.03 -7.99
N SER A 192 -4.09 14.14 -9.08
CA SER A 192 -3.97 13.21 -10.21
C SER A 192 -2.64 13.36 -10.95
N LEU A 193 -2.23 14.59 -11.22
CA LEU A 193 -0.95 14.91 -11.87
C LEU A 193 0.25 14.43 -11.04
N ALA A 194 0.20 14.61 -9.73
CA ALA A 194 1.24 14.10 -8.83
C ALA A 194 1.42 12.59 -8.94
N ARG A 195 0.31 11.83 -8.91
CA ARG A 195 0.35 10.36 -9.09
C ARG A 195 0.88 9.93 -10.47
N GLN A 196 0.76 10.77 -11.48
CA GLN A 196 1.25 10.53 -12.84
C GLN A 196 2.70 11.01 -13.05
N GLY A 197 3.36 11.51 -11.99
CA GLY A 197 4.73 12.03 -12.07
C GLY A 197 4.84 13.46 -12.65
N ALA A 198 3.71 14.19 -12.78
CA ALA A 198 3.64 15.56 -13.24
C ALA A 198 3.40 16.55 -12.09
N GLY A 199 4.06 16.37 -10.95
CA GLY A 199 3.86 17.12 -9.71
C GLY A 199 4.09 18.63 -9.88
N GLU A 200 5.08 19.04 -10.66
CA GLU A 200 5.37 20.47 -10.90
C GLU A 200 4.23 21.19 -11.64
N LEU A 201 3.57 20.53 -12.59
CA LEU A 201 2.38 21.08 -13.25
C LEU A 201 1.23 21.25 -12.24
N GLY A 202 0.99 20.22 -11.42
CA GLY A 202 0.00 20.28 -10.35
C GLY A 202 0.26 21.43 -9.37
N ARG A 203 1.51 21.61 -8.97
CA ARG A 203 1.98 22.71 -8.12
C ARG A 203 1.67 24.07 -8.72
N GLY A 204 2.03 24.28 -9.99
CA GLY A 204 1.76 25.53 -10.69
C GLY A 204 0.26 25.89 -10.75
N LEU A 205 -0.60 24.90 -10.96
CA LEU A 205 -2.06 25.10 -10.98
C LEU A 205 -2.62 25.45 -9.59
N LEU A 206 -2.14 24.80 -8.51
CA LEU A 206 -2.53 25.14 -7.14
C LEU A 206 -2.08 26.55 -6.76
N GLN A 207 -0.87 26.95 -7.13
CA GLN A 207 -0.35 28.30 -6.90
C GLN A 207 -1.15 29.36 -7.68
N ASP A 208 -1.48 29.10 -8.94
CA ASP A 208 -2.30 30.01 -9.77
C ASP A 208 -3.70 30.21 -9.16
N TYR A 209 -4.30 29.14 -8.64
CA TYR A 209 -5.55 29.23 -7.89
C TYR A 209 -5.44 30.13 -6.65
N LEU A 210 -4.42 29.92 -5.82
CA LEU A 210 -4.22 30.72 -4.58
C LEU A 210 -3.99 32.21 -4.87
N LEU A 211 -3.35 32.52 -6.00
CA LEU A 211 -3.17 33.91 -6.44
C LEU A 211 -4.47 34.56 -6.92
N ARG A 212 -5.31 33.81 -7.63
CA ARG A 212 -6.57 34.35 -8.21
C ARG A 212 -7.70 34.45 -7.20
N PHE A 213 -7.75 33.54 -6.21
CA PHE A 213 -8.83 33.44 -5.23
C PHE A 213 -8.32 33.48 -3.78
N PRO A 214 -7.69 34.58 -3.35
CA PRO A 214 -7.06 34.67 -2.03
C PRO A 214 -8.05 34.52 -0.86
N GLU A 215 -9.32 34.90 -1.07
CA GLU A 215 -10.39 34.83 -0.05
C GLU A 215 -11.31 33.61 -0.19
N SER A 216 -10.89 32.62 -0.97
CA SER A 216 -11.72 31.44 -1.18
C SER A 216 -11.85 30.58 0.09
N ALA A 217 -13.06 30.07 0.36
CA ALA A 217 -13.32 29.14 1.44
C ALA A 217 -12.55 27.79 1.28
N VAL A 218 -12.11 27.47 0.06
CA VAL A 218 -11.34 26.22 -0.26
C VAL A 218 -9.82 26.47 -0.19
N ARG A 219 -9.40 27.69 0.16
CA ARG A 219 -7.97 28.04 0.25
C ARG A 219 -7.18 27.14 1.20
N PRO A 220 -7.66 26.84 2.43
CA PRO A 220 -6.91 25.98 3.36
C PRO A 220 -6.65 24.59 2.78
N GLU A 221 -7.61 23.99 2.07
CA GLU A 221 -7.45 22.68 1.45
C GLU A 221 -6.43 22.72 0.31
N VAL A 222 -6.41 23.80 -0.49
CA VAL A 222 -5.46 23.97 -1.60
C VAL A 222 -4.04 24.20 -1.07
N GLU A 223 -3.87 24.99 0.00
CA GLU A 223 -2.58 25.16 0.68
C GLU A 223 -2.06 23.85 1.27
N LEU A 224 -2.94 23.03 1.85
CA LEU A 224 -2.58 21.72 2.38
C LEU A 224 -2.14 20.77 1.25
N GLU A 225 -2.87 20.73 0.15
CA GLU A 225 -2.52 19.89 -1.00
C GLU A 225 -1.17 20.33 -1.62
N LEU A 226 -0.93 21.63 -1.70
CA LEU A 226 0.35 22.17 -2.17
C LEU A 226 1.53 21.69 -1.29
N ALA A 227 1.37 21.74 0.04
CA ALA A 227 2.36 21.22 0.97
C ALA A 227 2.56 19.70 0.83
N MET A 228 1.48 18.95 0.54
CA MET A 228 1.55 17.50 0.33
C MET A 228 2.22 17.12 -0.99
N LEU A 229 2.13 17.92 -2.05
CA LEU A 229 2.86 17.68 -3.28
C LEU A 229 4.39 17.64 -3.06
N GLY A 230 4.91 18.42 -2.12
CA GLY A 230 6.32 18.37 -1.75
C GLY A 230 6.78 17.00 -1.24
N LEU A 231 5.87 16.21 -0.65
CA LEU A 231 6.17 14.84 -0.19
C LEU A 231 6.35 13.86 -1.36
N HIS A 232 5.58 14.02 -2.44
CA HIS A 232 5.72 13.20 -3.64
C HIS A 232 7.03 13.50 -4.39
N ASP A 233 7.48 14.76 -4.33
CA ASP A 233 8.73 15.22 -4.95
C ASP A 233 9.95 14.99 -4.03
N GLU A 234 9.77 14.27 -2.91
CA GLU A 234 10.80 14.02 -1.88
C GLU A 234 11.43 15.28 -1.27
N ARG A 235 10.75 16.42 -1.35
CA ARG A 235 11.20 17.71 -0.77
C ARG A 235 10.83 17.79 0.71
N TRP A 236 11.39 16.88 1.50
CA TRP A 236 11.00 16.65 2.89
C TRP A 236 11.10 17.88 3.78
N ALA A 237 12.21 18.62 3.68
CA ALA A 237 12.45 19.81 4.51
C ALA A 237 11.45 20.95 4.21
N ASP A 238 11.15 21.19 2.93
CA ASP A 238 10.16 22.19 2.51
C ASP A 238 8.76 21.80 3.02
N SER A 239 8.39 20.53 2.82
CA SER A 239 7.10 20.01 3.30
C SER A 239 6.95 20.11 4.81
N VAL A 240 8.01 19.89 5.60
CA VAL A 240 8.00 20.11 7.05
C VAL A 240 7.68 21.57 7.37
N ALA A 241 8.33 22.52 6.70
CA ALA A 241 8.11 23.95 6.95
C ALA A 241 6.68 24.40 6.55
N GLU A 242 6.20 23.93 5.41
CA GLU A 242 4.85 24.26 4.89
C GLU A 242 3.75 23.65 5.76
N LEU A 243 3.86 22.37 6.12
CA LEU A 243 2.87 21.69 6.96
C LEU A 243 2.83 22.27 8.38
N ARG A 244 3.97 22.65 8.97
CA ARG A 244 3.99 23.34 10.27
C ARG A 244 3.28 24.69 10.20
N ARG A 245 3.55 25.49 9.18
CA ARG A 245 2.89 26.78 8.96
C ARG A 245 1.38 26.61 8.81
N TRP A 246 0.97 25.63 8.02
CA TRP A 246 -0.43 25.34 7.79
C TRP A 246 -1.16 24.91 9.07
N LEU A 247 -0.57 24.03 9.86
CA LEU A 247 -1.14 23.58 11.15
C LEU A 247 -1.26 24.71 12.17
N MET A 248 -0.31 25.65 12.18
CA MET A 248 -0.42 26.85 13.03
C MET A 248 -1.54 27.78 12.57
N ALA A 249 -1.77 27.92 11.28
CA ALA A 249 -2.83 28.77 10.74
C ALA A 249 -4.22 28.11 10.85
N HIS A 250 -4.31 26.79 10.77
CA HIS A 250 -5.57 26.05 10.68
C HIS A 250 -5.69 24.89 11.71
N PRO A 251 -5.50 25.13 13.01
CA PRO A 251 -5.42 24.05 14.02
C PRO A 251 -6.72 23.28 14.21
N GLN A 252 -7.87 23.89 13.88
CA GLN A 252 -9.21 23.28 14.01
C GLN A 252 -9.79 22.79 12.67
N HIS A 253 -9.02 22.85 11.60
CA HIS A 253 -9.49 22.41 10.30
C HIS A 253 -9.67 20.88 10.27
N PRO A 254 -10.70 20.32 9.60
CA PRO A 254 -10.89 18.87 9.48
C PRO A 254 -9.67 18.13 8.94
N GLY A 255 -8.84 18.80 8.13
CA GLY A 255 -7.59 18.27 7.60
C GLY A 255 -6.40 18.27 8.57
N ALA A 256 -6.54 18.82 9.81
CA ALA A 256 -5.40 18.99 10.71
C ALA A 256 -4.76 17.67 11.15
N VAL A 257 -5.56 16.62 11.39
CA VAL A 257 -5.02 15.29 11.70
C VAL A 257 -4.22 14.74 10.53
N ARG A 258 -4.74 14.86 9.32
CA ARG A 258 -4.04 14.44 8.09
C ARG A 258 -2.74 15.23 7.87
N ALA A 259 -2.78 16.55 8.04
CA ALA A 259 -1.60 17.41 7.96
C ALA A 259 -0.54 17.04 9.01
N GLY A 260 -0.95 16.79 10.24
CA GLY A 260 -0.08 16.35 11.33
C GLY A 260 0.58 14.99 11.05
N PHE A 261 -0.17 14.05 10.46
CA PHE A 261 0.38 12.77 10.02
C PHE A 261 1.46 12.96 8.94
N HIS A 262 1.17 13.77 7.92
CA HIS A 262 2.14 14.03 6.84
C HIS A 262 3.36 14.81 7.34
N LEU A 263 3.19 15.72 8.30
CA LEU A 263 4.30 16.39 8.98
C LEU A 263 5.22 15.38 9.68
N ALA A 264 4.65 14.47 10.45
CA ALA A 264 5.43 13.45 11.14
C ALA A 264 6.15 12.52 10.15
N TYR A 265 5.47 12.15 9.05
CA TYR A 265 6.08 11.37 7.98
C TYR A 265 7.26 12.11 7.33
N ALA A 266 7.07 13.40 6.98
CA ALA A 266 8.13 14.24 6.41
C ALA A 266 9.33 14.37 7.36
N LEU A 267 9.10 14.55 8.66
CA LEU A 267 10.13 14.57 9.69
C LEU A 267 10.93 13.27 9.73
N SER A 268 10.25 12.13 9.63
CA SER A 268 10.93 10.82 9.62
C SER A 268 11.84 10.64 8.39
N ARG A 269 11.46 11.22 7.25
CA ARG A 269 12.21 11.15 5.99
C ARG A 269 13.32 12.20 5.89
N SER A 270 13.16 13.34 6.55
CA SER A 270 14.17 14.41 6.60
C SER A 270 15.32 14.14 7.58
N GLY A 271 15.30 13.00 8.27
CA GLY A 271 16.37 12.60 9.20
C GLY A 271 16.14 13.03 10.65
N ASP A 272 14.92 13.43 11.01
CA ASP A 272 14.53 13.74 12.40
C ASP A 272 13.48 12.75 12.94
N PRO A 273 13.85 11.49 13.18
CA PRO A 273 12.93 10.48 13.68
C PRO A 273 12.42 10.77 15.09
N ALA A 274 13.16 11.53 15.90
CA ALA A 274 12.72 11.88 17.26
C ALA A 274 11.55 12.86 17.22
N ALA A 275 11.62 13.91 16.40
CA ALA A 275 10.51 14.82 16.18
C ALA A 275 9.32 14.12 15.53
N ALA A 276 9.55 13.19 14.59
CA ALA A 276 8.49 12.38 13.99
C ALA A 276 7.74 11.55 15.04
N MET A 277 8.46 10.86 15.93
CA MET A 277 7.85 10.07 17.01
C MET A 277 7.04 10.94 17.97
N SER A 278 7.56 12.12 18.35
CA SER A 278 6.83 13.08 19.18
C SER A 278 5.52 13.52 18.52
N GLN A 279 5.56 13.88 17.25
CA GLN A 279 4.40 14.32 16.49
C GLN A 279 3.36 13.19 16.32
N PHE A 280 3.79 11.98 16.01
CA PHE A 280 2.88 10.81 15.92
C PHE A 280 2.27 10.46 17.27
N SER A 281 3.05 10.54 18.36
CA SER A 281 2.54 10.29 19.72
C SER A 281 1.50 11.33 20.14
N GLU A 282 1.72 12.60 19.81
CA GLU A 282 0.76 13.67 20.07
C GLU A 282 -0.55 13.47 19.29
N LEU A 283 -0.48 13.10 18.02
CA LEU A 283 -1.65 12.77 17.20
C LEU A 283 -2.44 11.59 17.79
N ALA A 284 -1.75 10.54 18.21
CA ALA A 284 -2.35 9.36 18.80
C ALA A 284 -3.09 9.68 20.11
N ALA A 285 -2.51 10.55 20.93
CA ALA A 285 -3.12 10.97 22.20
C ALA A 285 -4.36 11.85 22.01
N LYS A 286 -4.32 12.78 21.04
CA LYS A 286 -5.41 13.75 20.83
C LYS A 286 -6.59 13.20 20.05
N ASN A 287 -6.38 12.27 19.12
CA ASN A 287 -7.40 11.80 18.17
C ASN A 287 -7.40 10.25 18.04
N PRO A 288 -7.63 9.50 19.13
CA PRO A 288 -7.42 8.03 19.14
C PRO A 288 -8.32 7.25 18.18
N ALA A 289 -9.45 7.80 17.74
CA ALA A 289 -10.39 7.15 16.84
C ALA A 289 -10.24 7.52 15.37
N ASP A 290 -9.41 8.52 15.05
CA ASP A 290 -9.23 8.98 13.67
C ASP A 290 -8.40 7.97 12.86
N PRO A 291 -8.78 7.65 11.60
CA PRO A 291 -8.02 6.73 10.74
C PRO A 291 -6.55 7.13 10.54
N GLY A 292 -6.24 8.42 10.46
CA GLY A 292 -4.86 8.92 10.37
C GLY A 292 -4.04 8.59 11.62
N THR A 293 -4.68 8.65 12.80
CA THR A 293 -4.07 8.28 14.07
C THR A 293 -3.77 6.77 14.14
N LEU A 294 -4.64 5.92 13.59
CA LEU A 294 -4.37 4.47 13.51
C LEU A 294 -3.12 4.17 12.67
N SER A 295 -2.94 4.89 11.57
CA SER A 295 -1.72 4.80 10.75
C SER A 295 -0.48 5.30 11.50
N ALA A 296 -0.62 6.37 12.29
CA ALA A 296 0.44 6.88 13.16
C ALA A 296 0.84 5.85 14.24
N GLN A 297 -0.14 5.23 14.90
CA GLN A 297 0.10 4.17 15.89
C GLN A 297 0.80 2.95 15.26
N LEU A 298 0.41 2.57 14.04
CA LEU A 298 1.07 1.47 13.32
C LEU A 298 2.53 1.79 13.01
N TRP A 299 2.80 3.02 12.57
CA TRP A 299 4.17 3.49 12.33
C TRP A 299 4.99 3.49 13.63
N LEU A 300 4.43 4.01 14.74
CA LEU A 300 5.05 4.02 16.05
C LEU A 300 5.39 2.61 16.53
N ALA A 301 4.46 1.65 16.37
CA ALA A 301 4.71 0.25 16.73
C ALA A 301 5.95 -0.31 16.02
N GLY A 302 6.10 -0.06 14.72
CA GLY A 302 7.29 -0.46 13.96
C GLY A 302 8.56 0.23 14.44
N ARG A 303 8.53 1.54 14.70
CA ARG A 303 9.71 2.30 15.17
C ARG A 303 10.16 1.90 16.58
N PHE A 304 9.22 1.73 17.50
CA PHE A 304 9.54 1.21 18.83
C PHE A 304 10.16 -0.18 18.76
N PHE A 305 9.64 -1.02 17.86
CA PHE A 305 10.20 -2.35 17.65
C PHE A 305 11.66 -2.30 17.13
N GLU A 306 11.94 -1.43 16.14
CA GLU A 306 13.32 -1.20 15.63
C GLU A 306 14.27 -0.68 16.71
N GLN A 307 13.78 0.16 17.63
CA GLN A 307 14.52 0.66 18.79
C GLN A 307 14.61 -0.35 19.94
N GLN A 308 14.08 -1.56 19.75
CA GLN A 308 14.01 -2.62 20.76
C GLN A 308 13.14 -2.27 21.98
N ASP A 309 12.31 -1.23 21.89
CA ASP A 309 11.30 -0.90 22.88
C ASP A 309 10.01 -1.71 22.61
N TYR A 310 10.10 -3.00 22.90
CA TYR A 310 9.02 -3.95 22.62
C TYR A 310 7.76 -3.69 23.44
N LEU A 311 7.91 -3.05 24.62
CA LEU A 311 6.77 -2.68 25.46
C LEU A 311 5.90 -1.62 24.76
N GLN A 312 6.51 -0.53 24.31
CA GLN A 312 5.82 0.54 23.60
C GLN A 312 5.29 0.05 22.24
N ALA A 313 6.03 -0.80 21.54
CA ALA A 313 5.56 -1.44 20.30
C ALA A 313 4.27 -2.24 20.52
N GLY A 314 4.23 -3.04 21.60
CA GLY A 314 3.05 -3.80 22.00
C GLY A 314 1.87 -2.91 22.38
N GLN A 315 2.09 -1.84 23.14
CA GLN A 315 1.05 -0.88 23.55
C GLN A 315 0.45 -0.15 22.33
N ALA A 316 1.27 0.35 21.42
CA ALA A 316 0.81 1.00 20.20
C ALA A 316 -0.03 0.05 19.33
N SER A 317 0.40 -1.20 19.22
CA SER A 317 -0.35 -2.25 18.51
C SER A 317 -1.68 -2.58 19.18
N ALA A 318 -1.70 -2.70 20.50
CA ALA A 318 -2.91 -2.99 21.29
C ALA A 318 -3.95 -1.86 21.15
N ALA A 319 -3.52 -0.60 21.10
CA ALA A 319 -4.41 0.54 20.88
C ALA A 319 -5.17 0.43 19.56
N ILE A 320 -4.51 -0.05 18.49
CA ILE A 320 -5.15 -0.31 17.19
C ILE A 320 -6.15 -1.47 17.31
N LEU A 321 -5.75 -2.58 17.92
CA LEU A 321 -6.54 -3.81 18.02
C LEU A 321 -7.80 -3.65 18.88
N THR A 322 -7.81 -2.71 19.82
CA THR A 322 -8.97 -2.38 20.66
C THR A 322 -9.98 -1.48 19.93
N ASN A 323 -9.60 -0.82 18.83
CA ASN A 323 -10.51 0.00 18.05
C ASN A 323 -11.61 -0.87 17.39
N ALA A 324 -12.87 -0.55 17.71
CA ALA A 324 -14.02 -1.36 17.27
C ALA A 324 -14.17 -1.41 15.74
N THR A 325 -13.94 -0.28 15.06
CA THR A 325 -14.04 -0.18 13.59
C THR A 325 -12.96 -1.01 12.90
N VAL A 326 -11.71 -0.91 13.36
CA VAL A 326 -10.58 -1.68 12.82
C VAL A 326 -10.79 -3.18 13.04
N ARG A 327 -11.26 -3.55 14.23
CA ARG A 327 -11.55 -4.95 14.57
C ARG A 327 -12.68 -5.54 13.73
N ALA A 328 -13.71 -4.73 13.42
CA ALA A 328 -14.83 -5.17 12.57
C ALA A 328 -14.43 -5.29 11.10
N ALA A 329 -13.62 -4.35 10.60
CA ALA A 329 -13.19 -4.32 9.19
C ALA A 329 -12.13 -5.39 8.86
N ARG A 330 -11.28 -5.79 9.82
CA ARG A 330 -10.14 -6.72 9.62
C ARG A 330 -9.33 -6.40 8.36
N GLY A 331 -9.01 -5.12 8.17
CA GLY A 331 -8.19 -4.65 7.03
C GLY A 331 -6.69 -4.75 7.30
N ASP A 332 -5.87 -4.24 6.37
CA ASP A 332 -4.40 -4.27 6.42
C ASP A 332 -3.84 -3.75 7.77
N THR A 333 -4.38 -2.64 8.28
CA THR A 333 -3.97 -2.05 9.56
C THR A 333 -4.16 -3.03 10.73
N TRP A 334 -5.24 -3.82 10.75
CA TRP A 334 -5.50 -4.81 11.79
C TRP A 334 -4.50 -5.97 11.72
N TYR A 335 -4.24 -6.49 10.51
CA TYR A 335 -3.30 -7.59 10.32
C TYR A 335 -1.88 -7.21 10.72
N ARG A 336 -1.42 -6.01 10.31
CA ARG A 336 -0.09 -5.50 10.67
C ARG A 336 0.05 -5.23 12.16
N ALA A 337 -0.96 -4.60 12.78
CA ALA A 337 -0.96 -4.34 14.21
C ALA A 337 -0.91 -5.66 15.01
N ARG A 338 -1.65 -6.69 14.57
CA ARG A 338 -1.63 -8.00 15.21
C ARG A 338 -0.28 -8.70 15.06
N LEU A 339 0.36 -8.56 13.90
CA LEU A 339 1.71 -9.09 13.70
C LEU A 339 2.72 -8.40 14.63
N TRP A 340 2.68 -7.06 14.74
CA TRP A 340 3.55 -6.32 15.67
C TRP A 340 3.30 -6.67 17.13
N ALA A 341 2.04 -6.85 17.54
CA ALA A 341 1.69 -7.29 18.89
C ALA A 341 2.27 -8.68 19.19
N ALA A 342 2.15 -9.61 18.24
CA ALA A 342 2.71 -10.94 18.34
C ALA A 342 4.24 -10.92 18.48
N GLU A 343 4.93 -10.15 17.62
CA GLU A 343 6.38 -10.01 17.64
C GLU A 343 6.89 -9.35 18.93
N ALA A 344 6.26 -8.26 19.36
CA ALA A 344 6.59 -7.59 20.61
C ALA A 344 6.41 -8.53 21.81
N GLY A 345 5.28 -9.27 21.85
CA GLY A 345 5.02 -10.28 22.87
C GLY A 345 6.09 -11.38 22.90
N ARG A 346 6.52 -11.87 21.74
CA ARG A 346 7.59 -12.86 21.61
C ARG A 346 8.92 -12.34 22.18
N LYS A 347 9.29 -11.10 21.86
CA LYS A 347 10.51 -10.47 22.38
C LYS A 347 10.46 -10.22 23.90
N LEU A 348 9.28 -9.93 24.42
CA LEU A 348 9.02 -9.77 25.86
C LEU A 348 8.81 -11.12 26.59
N GLN A 349 8.93 -12.25 25.89
CA GLN A 349 8.72 -13.61 26.40
C GLN A 349 7.27 -13.87 26.88
N ASN A 350 6.30 -13.10 26.40
CA ASN A 350 4.87 -13.31 26.62
C ASN A 350 4.37 -14.39 25.63
N PHE A 351 4.88 -15.63 25.77
CA PHE A 351 4.76 -16.67 24.75
C PHE A 351 3.32 -17.04 24.43
N ASP A 352 2.44 -17.15 25.43
CA ASP A 352 1.06 -17.60 25.22
C ASP A 352 0.23 -16.57 24.46
N SER A 353 0.26 -15.30 24.88
CA SER A 353 -0.42 -14.20 24.19
C SER A 353 0.12 -14.02 22.76
N SER A 354 1.44 -14.08 22.58
CA SER A 354 2.07 -14.00 21.27
C SER A 354 1.62 -15.16 20.37
N ALA A 355 1.53 -16.38 20.91
CA ALA A 355 1.04 -17.54 20.18
C ALA A 355 -0.42 -17.40 19.72
N GLU A 356 -1.28 -16.79 20.54
CA GLU A 356 -2.68 -16.53 20.16
C GLU A 356 -2.75 -15.58 18.97
N HIS A 357 -1.99 -14.48 19.02
CA HIS A 357 -1.92 -13.52 17.91
C HIS A 357 -1.44 -14.17 16.61
N PHE A 358 -0.35 -14.96 16.67
CA PHE A 358 0.14 -15.67 15.48
C PHE A 358 -0.87 -16.68 14.94
N ARG A 359 -1.49 -17.50 15.81
CA ARG A 359 -2.49 -18.50 15.37
C ARG A 359 -3.69 -17.86 14.69
N GLU A 360 -4.16 -16.72 15.18
CA GLU A 360 -5.27 -16.00 14.54
C GLU A 360 -4.89 -15.51 13.13
N LEU A 361 -3.68 -14.98 12.95
CA LEU A 361 -3.18 -14.58 11.62
C LEU A 361 -3.01 -15.78 10.67
N ILE A 362 -2.48 -16.90 11.18
CA ILE A 362 -2.21 -18.11 10.39
C ILE A 362 -3.52 -18.80 9.95
N ASN A 363 -4.56 -18.74 10.77
CA ASN A 363 -5.83 -19.42 10.52
C ASN A 363 -6.84 -18.55 9.76
N ASP A 364 -6.60 -17.25 9.64
CA ASP A 364 -7.46 -16.35 8.90
C ASP A 364 -7.15 -16.41 7.39
N LYS A 365 -8.08 -17.02 6.63
CA LYS A 365 -7.93 -17.15 5.17
C LYS A 365 -7.98 -15.81 4.41
N ALA A 366 -8.49 -14.76 5.05
CA ALA A 366 -8.53 -13.41 4.48
C ALA A 366 -7.25 -12.62 4.75
N ALA A 367 -6.35 -13.12 5.61
CA ALA A 367 -5.08 -12.46 5.88
C ALA A 367 -4.19 -12.45 4.62
N PRO A 368 -3.51 -11.33 4.32
CA PRO A 368 -2.59 -11.25 3.20
C PRO A 368 -1.49 -12.35 3.27
N PRO A 369 -1.08 -12.94 2.13
CA PRO A 369 -0.07 -14.00 2.11
C PRO A 369 1.26 -13.60 2.76
N GLU A 370 1.67 -12.34 2.64
CA GLU A 370 2.87 -11.79 3.28
C GLU A 370 2.74 -11.76 4.80
N ILE A 371 1.57 -11.49 5.33
CA ILE A 371 1.30 -11.51 6.78
C ILE A 371 1.25 -12.95 7.29
N GLN A 372 0.61 -13.87 6.55
CA GLN A 372 0.55 -15.28 6.93
C GLN A 372 1.94 -15.92 6.94
N SER A 373 2.77 -15.66 5.91
CA SER A 373 4.13 -16.19 5.85
C SER A 373 5.02 -15.65 6.96
N ALA A 374 4.91 -14.34 7.27
CA ALA A 374 5.59 -13.73 8.41
C ALA A 374 5.15 -14.34 9.74
N ALA A 375 3.83 -14.47 9.93
CA ALA A 375 3.27 -15.06 11.16
C ALA A 375 3.71 -16.51 11.36
N LEU A 376 3.73 -17.33 10.30
CA LEU A 376 4.23 -18.71 10.35
C LEU A 376 5.71 -18.78 10.71
N PHE A 377 6.52 -17.93 10.09
CA PHE A 377 7.95 -17.89 10.35
C PHE A 377 8.23 -17.52 11.82
N HIS A 378 7.67 -16.42 12.30
CA HIS A 378 7.90 -15.95 13.66
C HIS A 378 7.21 -16.83 14.72
N TYR A 379 6.11 -17.51 14.36
CA TYR A 379 5.53 -18.53 15.23
C TYR A 379 6.46 -19.73 15.40
N GLY A 380 7.13 -20.16 14.32
CA GLY A 380 8.18 -21.18 14.40
C GLY A 380 9.34 -20.77 15.31
N GLU A 381 9.82 -19.51 15.23
CA GLU A 381 10.82 -18.98 16.14
C GLU A 381 10.34 -18.94 17.61
N LEU A 382 9.08 -18.54 17.82
CA LEU A 382 8.45 -18.56 19.16
C LEU A 382 8.44 -19.97 19.74
N LEU A 383 8.02 -20.97 18.96
CA LEU A 383 7.97 -22.36 19.40
C LEU A 383 9.35 -22.90 19.80
N GLN A 384 10.41 -22.54 19.07
CA GLN A 384 11.78 -22.91 19.44
C GLN A 384 12.25 -22.27 20.73
N SER A 385 11.84 -21.03 21.01
CA SER A 385 12.27 -20.26 22.18
C SER A 385 11.44 -20.48 23.44
N LYS A 386 10.21 -21.00 23.29
CA LYS A 386 9.32 -21.27 24.43
C LYS A 386 9.93 -22.31 25.37
N PRO A 387 10.02 -22.02 26.67
CA PRO A 387 10.46 -22.99 27.66
C PRO A 387 9.59 -24.26 27.62
N VAL A 388 10.21 -25.39 27.83
CA VAL A 388 9.51 -26.68 27.93
C VAL A 388 8.95 -26.84 29.34
N GLU A 389 7.71 -27.27 29.44
CA GLU A 389 7.06 -27.58 30.73
C GLU A 389 7.85 -28.66 31.50
N PRO A 390 7.87 -28.60 32.83
CA PRO A 390 8.53 -29.62 33.64
C PRO A 390 8.03 -31.03 33.29
N GLY A 391 8.95 -31.92 32.89
CA GLY A 391 8.62 -33.29 32.45
C GLY A 391 8.20 -33.44 30.99
N GLY A 392 8.14 -32.34 30.22
CA GLY A 392 7.88 -32.38 28.79
C GLY A 392 9.07 -32.84 27.95
N ASP A 393 8.81 -33.27 26.70
CA ASP A 393 9.86 -33.61 25.74
C ASP A 393 10.57 -32.33 25.22
N PRO A 394 11.88 -32.13 25.53
CA PRO A 394 12.63 -30.94 25.06
C PRO A 394 12.70 -30.79 23.54
N LEU A 395 12.49 -31.86 22.81
CA LEU A 395 12.56 -31.87 21.36
C LEU A 395 11.21 -31.61 20.67
N SER A 396 10.10 -31.65 21.42
CA SER A 396 8.74 -31.38 20.90
C SER A 396 8.63 -30.00 20.26
N ARG A 397 9.27 -28.99 20.84
CA ARG A 397 9.33 -27.62 20.32
C ARG A 397 9.92 -27.54 18.91
N TYR A 398 10.94 -28.33 18.60
CA TYR A 398 11.56 -28.35 17.28
C TYR A 398 10.68 -29.04 16.24
N ARG A 399 9.88 -30.08 16.63
CA ARG A 399 8.92 -30.70 15.73
C ARG A 399 7.80 -29.73 15.38
N LEU A 400 7.22 -29.05 16.37
CA LEU A 400 6.16 -28.04 16.13
C LEU A 400 6.68 -26.85 15.31
N ALA A 401 7.90 -26.38 15.60
CA ALA A 401 8.52 -25.32 14.83
C ALA A 401 8.76 -25.74 13.36
N LEU A 402 9.20 -26.99 13.15
CA LEU A 402 9.41 -27.54 11.81
C LEU A 402 8.11 -27.55 10.98
N GLU A 403 6.98 -27.89 11.60
CA GLU A 403 5.67 -27.82 10.96
C GLU A 403 5.35 -26.38 10.50
N ALA A 404 5.55 -25.40 11.38
CA ALA A 404 5.32 -23.98 11.06
C ALA A 404 6.22 -23.51 9.91
N PHE A 405 7.54 -23.79 9.98
CA PHE A 405 8.47 -23.40 8.91
C PHE A 405 8.19 -24.11 7.58
N THR A 406 7.73 -25.37 7.62
CA THR A 406 7.35 -26.11 6.40
C THR A 406 6.21 -25.41 5.67
N ARG A 407 5.22 -24.91 6.40
CA ARG A 407 4.11 -24.15 5.81
C ARG A 407 4.54 -22.80 5.20
N VAL A 408 5.64 -22.19 5.66
CA VAL A 408 6.19 -21.00 5.01
C VAL A 408 6.56 -21.26 3.55
N LEU A 409 6.96 -22.50 3.21
CA LEU A 409 7.35 -22.88 1.84
C LEU A 409 6.17 -22.94 0.86
N GLU A 410 4.92 -22.92 1.36
CA GLU A 410 3.72 -22.86 0.53
C GLU A 410 3.52 -21.48 -0.12
N PHE A 411 4.19 -20.44 0.40
CA PHE A 411 4.11 -19.08 -0.10
C PHE A 411 5.26 -18.78 -1.07
N THR A 412 4.93 -18.48 -2.31
CA THR A 412 5.92 -18.06 -3.32
C THR A 412 6.30 -16.59 -3.13
N ASN A 413 7.51 -16.21 -3.50
CA ASN A 413 8.02 -14.82 -3.43
C ASN A 413 7.94 -14.16 -2.04
N ASN A 414 8.15 -14.93 -0.97
CA ASN A 414 8.19 -14.38 0.37
C ASN A 414 9.62 -14.24 0.91
N PRO A 415 9.94 -13.20 1.70
CA PRO A 415 11.29 -12.95 2.20
C PRO A 415 11.75 -13.99 3.24
N TYR A 416 10.81 -14.76 3.79
CA TYR A 416 11.08 -15.76 4.83
C TYR A 416 11.45 -17.14 4.28
N LEU A 417 11.44 -17.34 2.95
CA LEU A 417 11.70 -18.64 2.35
C LEU A 417 13.11 -19.17 2.68
N ALA A 418 14.14 -18.36 2.46
CA ALA A 418 15.52 -18.74 2.80
C ALA A 418 15.74 -18.85 4.32
N PRO A 419 15.30 -17.88 5.16
CA PRO A 419 15.35 -18.02 6.61
C PRO A 419 14.64 -19.28 7.13
N ALA A 420 13.44 -19.60 6.61
CA ALA A 420 12.69 -20.80 7.02
C ALA A 420 13.45 -22.08 6.72
N LEU A 421 14.05 -22.21 5.54
CA LEU A 421 14.91 -23.36 5.22
C LEU A 421 16.09 -23.49 6.20
N GLY A 422 16.73 -22.38 6.56
CA GLY A 422 17.79 -22.36 7.56
C GLY A 422 17.30 -22.82 8.94
N MET A 423 16.14 -22.31 9.38
CA MET A 423 15.53 -22.70 10.65
C MET A 423 15.04 -24.16 10.67
N MET A 424 14.54 -24.67 9.53
CA MET A 424 14.25 -26.12 9.40
C MET A 424 15.54 -26.94 9.53
N GLY A 425 16.65 -26.47 8.96
CA GLY A 425 17.96 -27.08 9.16
C GLY A 425 18.35 -27.11 10.64
N ASN A 426 18.14 -26.02 11.39
CA ASN A 426 18.35 -25.97 12.83
C ASN A 426 17.45 -27.00 13.59
N CYS A 427 16.16 -27.10 13.21
CA CYS A 427 15.26 -28.09 13.83
C CYS A 427 15.77 -29.52 13.62
N HIS A 428 16.10 -29.90 12.38
CA HIS A 428 16.63 -31.23 12.09
C HIS A 428 17.99 -31.47 12.78
N PHE A 429 18.85 -30.46 12.88
CA PHE A 429 20.09 -30.56 13.63
C PHE A 429 19.85 -30.91 15.11
N GLN A 430 18.85 -30.30 15.75
CA GLN A 430 18.48 -30.63 17.13
C GLN A 430 17.83 -32.03 17.26
N LEU A 431 16.99 -32.40 16.30
CA LEU A 431 16.32 -33.71 16.26
C LEU A 431 17.27 -34.87 15.94
N SER A 432 18.45 -34.59 15.38
CA SER A 432 19.46 -35.60 15.05
C SER A 432 20.01 -36.38 16.24
N SER A 433 19.81 -35.87 17.45
CA SER A 433 20.09 -36.62 18.71
C SER A 433 19.22 -37.89 18.86
N LEU A 434 18.03 -37.89 18.28
CA LEU A 434 17.12 -39.04 18.25
C LEU A 434 17.32 -39.87 16.98
N ASN A 435 17.54 -39.24 15.85
CA ASN A 435 17.66 -39.89 14.56
C ASN A 435 18.83 -39.31 13.76
N PRO A 436 19.98 -40.00 13.64
CA PRO A 436 21.15 -39.53 12.89
C PRO A 436 20.87 -39.17 11.42
N ALA A 437 19.80 -39.69 10.81
CA ALA A 437 19.41 -39.32 9.45
C ALA A 437 19.01 -37.83 9.35
N ASP A 438 18.64 -37.20 10.45
CA ASP A 438 18.31 -35.77 10.47
C ASP A 438 19.53 -34.88 10.24
N TYR A 439 20.75 -35.34 10.47
CA TYR A 439 21.97 -34.60 10.04
C TYR A 439 22.01 -34.42 8.53
N THR A 440 21.67 -35.45 7.74
CA THR A 440 21.64 -35.35 6.28
C THR A 440 20.58 -34.35 5.82
N ARG A 441 19.39 -34.43 6.41
CA ARG A 441 18.30 -33.48 6.11
C ARG A 441 18.68 -32.05 6.47
N ALA A 442 19.31 -31.84 7.63
CA ALA A 442 19.80 -30.54 8.05
C ALA A 442 20.82 -29.96 7.03
N ALA A 443 21.80 -30.77 6.60
CA ALA A 443 22.81 -30.36 5.62
C ALA A 443 22.16 -29.94 4.30
N GLU A 444 21.20 -30.71 3.78
CA GLU A 444 20.47 -30.40 2.56
C GLU A 444 19.69 -29.07 2.66
N LEU A 445 19.00 -28.85 3.78
CA LEU A 445 18.22 -27.65 4.02
C LEU A 445 19.13 -26.41 4.13
N TYR A 446 20.24 -26.50 4.84
CA TYR A 446 21.21 -25.41 4.91
C TYR A 446 21.78 -25.06 3.53
N LEU A 447 22.16 -26.05 2.72
CA LEU A 447 22.62 -25.81 1.36
C LEU A 447 21.55 -25.17 0.48
N ARG A 448 20.31 -25.60 0.62
CA ARG A 448 19.18 -24.96 -0.08
C ARG A 448 19.00 -23.50 0.34
N ALA A 449 19.04 -23.22 1.65
CA ALA A 449 18.94 -21.86 2.16
C ALA A 449 20.08 -20.96 1.67
N ALA A 450 21.33 -21.49 1.72
CA ALA A 450 22.53 -20.77 1.31
C ALA A 450 22.57 -20.45 -0.19
N LYS A 451 22.00 -21.32 -1.04
CA LYS A 451 22.04 -21.20 -2.49
C LYS A 451 20.77 -20.60 -3.09
N LEU A 452 19.77 -20.27 -2.27
CA LEU A 452 18.51 -19.72 -2.75
C LEU A 452 18.76 -18.32 -3.36
N PRO A 453 18.35 -18.05 -4.60
CA PRO A 453 18.44 -16.72 -5.19
C PRO A 453 17.70 -15.69 -4.33
N GLY A 454 18.31 -14.53 -4.07
CA GLY A 454 17.72 -13.48 -3.22
C GLY A 454 17.85 -13.72 -1.70
N ALA A 455 18.49 -14.80 -1.25
CA ALA A 455 18.77 -14.97 0.16
C ALA A 455 19.67 -13.84 0.68
N GLY A 456 19.29 -13.20 1.78
CA GLY A 456 20.07 -12.15 2.42
C GLY A 456 21.42 -12.66 2.93
N ILE A 457 22.41 -11.76 3.03
CA ILE A 457 23.78 -12.07 3.43
C ILE A 457 23.85 -12.87 4.76
N GLU A 458 23.11 -12.42 5.77
CA GLU A 458 23.10 -13.08 7.07
C GLU A 458 22.57 -14.51 6.97
N THR A 459 21.46 -14.71 6.27
CA THR A 459 20.86 -16.05 6.05
C THR A 459 21.82 -16.97 5.32
N ARG A 460 22.46 -16.49 4.23
CA ARG A 460 23.45 -17.29 3.47
C ARG A 460 24.62 -17.71 4.34
N CYS A 461 25.22 -16.76 5.05
CA CYS A 461 26.37 -17.04 5.88
C CYS A 461 26.02 -17.99 7.04
N ARG A 462 24.93 -17.77 7.76
CA ARG A 462 24.47 -18.66 8.82
C ARG A 462 24.13 -20.06 8.31
N ALA A 463 23.57 -20.17 7.12
CA ALA A 463 23.28 -21.45 6.51
C ALA A 463 24.59 -22.21 6.16
N TRP A 464 25.61 -21.54 5.63
CA TRP A 464 26.92 -22.17 5.40
C TRP A 464 27.59 -22.60 6.72
N LEU A 465 27.48 -21.80 7.79
CA LEU A 465 28.01 -22.17 9.10
C LEU A 465 27.24 -23.35 9.72
N GLY A 466 25.91 -23.39 9.54
CA GLY A 466 25.08 -24.54 9.92
C GLY A 466 25.49 -25.80 9.16
N TYR A 467 25.72 -25.70 7.87
CA TYR A 467 26.24 -26.82 7.06
C TYR A 467 27.61 -27.28 7.56
N ALA A 468 28.52 -26.36 7.91
CA ALA A 468 29.82 -26.69 8.52
C ALA A 468 29.66 -27.43 9.84
N ALA A 469 28.75 -26.95 10.73
CA ALA A 469 28.48 -27.59 12.01
C ALA A 469 27.93 -29.01 11.86
N VAL A 470 27.01 -29.23 10.92
CA VAL A 470 26.49 -30.58 10.60
C VAL A 470 27.61 -31.50 10.15
N ASN A 471 28.44 -31.05 9.19
CA ASN A 471 29.54 -31.88 8.66
C ASN A 471 30.56 -32.23 9.76
N ARG A 472 30.87 -31.29 10.66
CA ARG A 472 31.68 -31.57 11.85
C ARG A 472 31.06 -32.67 12.72
N LYS A 473 29.75 -32.60 12.96
CA LYS A 473 29.06 -33.64 13.77
C LYS A 473 29.01 -34.99 13.04
N MET A 474 28.79 -35.00 11.73
CA MET A 474 28.82 -36.23 10.94
C MET A 474 30.22 -36.87 10.95
N SER A 475 31.30 -36.10 10.99
CA SER A 475 32.65 -36.64 11.11
C SER A 475 32.90 -37.33 12.44
N GLU A 476 32.30 -36.85 13.53
CA GLU A 476 32.38 -37.47 14.86
C GLU A 476 31.68 -38.87 14.91
N LEU A 477 30.72 -39.10 14.00
CA LEU A 477 29.97 -40.36 13.88
C LEU A 477 30.57 -41.36 12.86
N ARG A 478 31.67 -41.03 12.24
CA ARG A 478 32.35 -41.80 11.21
C ARG A 478 33.82 -41.99 11.55
N SER A 479 34.52 -42.81 10.82
CA SER A 479 35.94 -43.05 11.00
C SER A 479 36.68 -43.09 9.64
N GLY A 480 38.02 -42.98 9.69
CA GLY A 480 38.88 -43.07 8.52
C GLY A 480 38.61 -42.00 7.45
N ALA A 481 38.58 -42.41 6.21
CA ALA A 481 38.43 -41.50 5.06
C ALA A 481 37.10 -40.76 5.02
N GLU A 482 36.00 -41.38 5.50
CA GLU A 482 34.69 -40.70 5.57
C GLU A 482 34.71 -39.53 6.57
N SER A 483 35.26 -39.76 7.78
CA SER A 483 35.38 -38.71 8.80
C SER A 483 36.24 -37.54 8.27
N ALA A 484 37.37 -37.82 7.63
CA ALA A 484 38.20 -36.82 7.01
C ALA A 484 37.49 -36.00 5.93
N ALA A 485 36.70 -36.66 5.09
CA ALA A 485 35.90 -35.99 4.05
C ALA A 485 34.83 -35.03 4.63
N PHE A 486 34.17 -35.39 5.72
CA PHE A 486 33.22 -34.51 6.39
C PHE A 486 33.93 -33.33 7.06
N LEU A 487 35.09 -33.54 7.71
CA LEU A 487 35.86 -32.45 8.27
C LEU A 487 36.35 -31.45 7.23
N GLU A 488 36.81 -31.94 6.07
CA GLU A 488 37.22 -31.06 4.98
C GLU A 488 36.05 -30.20 4.44
N ARG A 489 34.85 -30.78 4.30
CA ARG A 489 33.64 -30.02 3.95
C ARG A 489 33.30 -28.95 5.00
N ALA A 490 33.45 -29.27 6.29
CA ALA A 490 33.21 -28.32 7.37
C ALA A 490 34.22 -27.17 7.34
N ILE A 491 35.49 -27.45 7.14
CA ILE A 491 36.57 -26.46 7.03
C ILE A 491 36.31 -25.58 5.80
N GLN A 492 36.08 -26.17 4.65
CA GLN A 492 35.86 -25.42 3.41
C GLN A 492 34.68 -24.46 3.54
N ALA A 493 33.54 -24.93 4.05
CA ALA A 493 32.35 -24.10 4.26
C ALA A 493 32.63 -22.91 5.22
N GLY A 494 33.33 -23.16 6.31
CA GLY A 494 33.69 -22.10 7.26
C GLY A 494 34.71 -21.11 6.70
N LEU A 495 35.70 -21.58 5.94
CA LEU A 495 36.66 -20.71 5.24
C LEU A 495 35.99 -19.87 4.16
N ASP A 496 35.04 -20.45 3.39
CA ASP A 496 34.32 -19.72 2.35
C ASP A 496 33.48 -18.57 2.93
N VAL A 497 32.94 -18.74 4.13
CA VAL A 497 32.31 -17.64 4.87
C VAL A 497 33.36 -16.64 5.37
N ALA A 498 34.37 -17.10 6.10
CA ALA A 498 35.34 -16.22 6.75
C ALA A 498 36.16 -15.37 5.75
N LEU A 499 36.43 -15.93 4.57
CA LEU A 499 37.17 -15.26 3.48
C LEU A 499 36.24 -14.50 2.51
N GLY A 500 34.96 -14.40 2.82
CA GLY A 500 34.00 -13.64 2.03
C GLY A 500 33.63 -14.24 0.66
N LYS A 501 33.99 -15.51 0.37
CA LYS A 501 33.68 -16.14 -0.93
C LYS A 501 32.19 -16.37 -1.18
N VAL A 502 31.39 -16.35 -0.11
CA VAL A 502 29.92 -16.49 -0.17
C VAL A 502 29.20 -15.14 -0.37
N LEU A 503 29.94 -14.04 -0.43
CA LEU A 503 29.39 -12.69 -0.58
C LEU A 503 29.13 -12.35 -2.05
N LEU A 504 28.11 -11.55 -2.27
CA LEU A 504 27.84 -10.91 -3.56
C LEU A 504 28.64 -9.60 -3.67
N PRO A 505 28.84 -9.07 -4.89
CA PRO A 505 29.52 -7.80 -5.08
C PRO A 505 28.91 -6.66 -4.23
N GLY A 506 29.76 -5.98 -3.46
CA GLY A 506 29.34 -4.88 -2.58
C GLY A 506 28.87 -5.28 -1.18
N GLU A 507 28.69 -6.56 -0.90
CA GLU A 507 28.33 -7.04 0.45
C GLU A 507 29.55 -7.07 1.38
N LYS A 508 29.30 -6.86 2.67
CA LYS A 508 30.32 -6.94 3.74
C LYS A 508 29.85 -7.87 4.84
N LEU A 509 30.77 -8.67 5.36
CA LEU A 509 30.49 -9.57 6.48
C LEU A 509 30.32 -8.76 7.78
N SER A 510 29.35 -9.16 8.60
CA SER A 510 29.27 -8.63 9.97
C SER A 510 30.39 -9.19 10.84
N ALA A 511 30.83 -8.41 11.84
CA ALA A 511 31.89 -8.80 12.77
C ALA A 511 31.56 -10.11 13.50
N ASP A 512 30.28 -10.30 13.86
CA ASP A 512 29.83 -11.48 14.60
C ASP A 512 29.93 -12.75 13.74
N ILE A 513 29.49 -12.69 12.48
CA ILE A 513 29.56 -13.84 11.56
C ILE A 513 31.03 -14.18 11.25
N LEU A 514 31.88 -13.18 11.01
CA LEU A 514 33.31 -13.40 10.77
C LEU A 514 33.98 -14.06 11.98
N THR A 515 33.67 -13.56 13.17
CA THR A 515 34.20 -14.11 14.43
C THR A 515 33.76 -15.54 14.67
N GLU A 516 32.47 -15.84 14.43
CA GLU A 516 31.90 -17.18 14.57
C GLU A 516 32.52 -18.16 13.57
N ALA A 517 32.63 -17.77 12.30
CA ALA A 517 33.24 -18.57 11.24
C ALA A 517 34.68 -18.90 11.55
N ALA A 518 35.46 -17.90 11.96
CA ALA A 518 36.89 -18.07 12.28
C ALA A 518 37.11 -18.96 13.50
N ARG A 519 36.30 -18.78 14.55
CA ARG A 519 36.39 -19.60 15.76
C ARG A 519 36.08 -21.06 15.45
N ALA A 520 34.93 -21.33 14.82
CA ALA A 520 34.50 -22.70 14.55
C ALA A 520 35.47 -23.44 13.61
N THR A 521 35.94 -22.76 12.56
CA THR A 521 36.85 -23.35 11.57
C THR A 521 38.27 -23.50 12.11
N GLY A 522 38.77 -22.47 12.79
CA GLY A 522 40.09 -22.48 13.37
C GLY A 522 40.27 -23.56 14.42
N GLU A 523 39.28 -23.81 15.27
CA GLU A 523 39.29 -24.91 16.24
C GLU A 523 39.39 -26.30 15.57
N ILE A 524 38.75 -26.50 14.43
CA ILE A 524 38.90 -27.74 13.66
C ILE A 524 40.30 -27.86 13.10
N LEU A 525 40.83 -26.80 12.51
CA LEU A 525 42.19 -26.77 11.96
C LEU A 525 43.26 -27.02 13.01
N GLU A 526 43.14 -26.40 14.20
CA GLU A 526 44.03 -26.63 15.33
C GLU A 526 44.03 -28.10 15.77
N ARG A 527 42.87 -28.73 15.93
CA ARG A 527 42.71 -30.14 16.30
C ARG A 527 43.34 -31.10 15.29
N LEU A 528 43.28 -30.74 14.01
CA LEU A 528 43.87 -31.53 12.92
C LEU A 528 45.38 -31.30 12.75
N GLY A 529 46.01 -30.41 13.56
CA GLY A 529 47.41 -30.02 13.41
C GLY A 529 47.67 -29.15 12.19
N ARG A 530 46.62 -28.64 11.49
CA ARG A 530 46.73 -27.69 10.37
C ARG A 530 46.97 -26.25 10.90
N THR A 531 47.93 -26.13 11.75
CA THR A 531 48.19 -24.92 12.56
C THR A 531 48.60 -23.71 11.72
N GLY A 532 49.22 -23.92 10.56
CA GLY A 532 49.54 -22.83 9.62
C GLY A 532 48.29 -22.18 9.03
N GLU A 533 47.29 -22.98 8.68
CA GLU A 533 46.03 -22.50 8.14
C GLU A 533 45.20 -21.82 9.22
N ALA A 534 45.19 -22.36 10.44
CA ALA A 534 44.52 -21.72 11.58
C ALA A 534 45.12 -20.34 11.88
N ALA A 535 46.46 -20.22 11.91
CA ALA A 535 47.14 -18.95 12.13
C ALA A 535 46.82 -17.92 11.02
N GLY A 536 46.85 -18.35 9.75
CA GLY A 536 46.48 -17.50 8.62
C GLY A 536 45.01 -16.98 8.68
N LEU A 537 44.09 -17.83 9.12
CA LEU A 537 42.67 -17.45 9.31
C LEU A 537 42.54 -16.40 10.43
N TYR A 538 43.22 -16.58 11.55
CA TYR A 538 43.16 -15.63 12.67
C TYR A 538 43.83 -14.29 12.35
N GLU A 539 44.92 -14.30 11.56
CA GLU A 539 45.55 -13.08 11.04
C GLU A 539 44.61 -12.31 10.08
N HIS A 540 43.83 -13.04 9.27
CA HIS A 540 42.82 -12.45 8.41
C HIS A 540 41.77 -11.71 9.25
N VAL A 541 41.20 -12.37 10.27
CA VAL A 541 40.22 -11.73 11.18
C VAL A 541 40.81 -10.52 11.90
N ALA A 542 42.05 -10.60 12.36
CA ALA A 542 42.73 -9.47 13.03
C ALA A 542 42.86 -8.24 12.09
N ARG A 543 43.03 -8.45 10.79
CA ARG A 543 43.07 -7.38 9.78
C ARG A 543 41.71 -6.79 9.49
N GLU A 544 40.68 -7.64 9.35
CA GLU A 544 39.32 -7.21 9.01
C GLU A 544 38.60 -6.55 10.19
N LEU A 545 38.91 -6.93 11.43
CA LEU A 545 38.28 -6.46 12.66
C LEU A 545 39.25 -5.79 13.62
N PRO A 546 39.57 -4.50 13.45
CA PRO A 546 40.53 -3.77 14.32
C PRO A 546 40.18 -3.81 15.81
N THR A 547 38.90 -3.86 16.15
CA THR A 547 38.39 -3.89 17.54
C THR A 547 38.79 -5.16 18.30
N VAL A 548 38.99 -6.27 17.62
CA VAL A 548 39.39 -7.58 18.19
C VAL A 548 40.75 -8.06 17.68
N ALA A 549 41.48 -7.21 16.95
CA ALA A 549 42.75 -7.54 16.32
C ALA A 549 43.81 -8.06 17.31
N VAL A 550 43.87 -7.49 18.51
CA VAL A 550 44.81 -7.90 19.55
C VAL A 550 44.58 -9.36 19.95
N THR A 551 43.35 -9.74 20.21
CA THR A 551 42.98 -11.10 20.65
C THR A 551 43.30 -12.13 19.58
N TRP A 552 42.88 -11.89 18.34
CA TRP A 552 43.08 -12.81 17.22
C TRP A 552 44.55 -12.86 16.77
N GLY A 553 45.24 -11.72 16.79
CA GLY A 553 46.67 -11.63 16.51
C GLY A 553 47.53 -12.36 17.53
N GLN A 554 47.17 -12.28 18.81
CA GLN A 554 47.86 -13.05 19.86
C GLN A 554 47.66 -14.56 19.70
N ARG A 555 46.43 -15.00 19.35
CA ARG A 555 46.15 -16.42 19.10
C ARG A 555 46.96 -16.95 17.90
N ALA A 556 47.01 -16.19 16.82
CA ALA A 556 47.82 -16.52 15.66
C ALA A 556 49.34 -16.65 16.00
N ARG A 557 49.88 -15.69 16.75
CA ARG A 557 51.30 -15.70 17.19
C ARG A 557 51.63 -16.93 18.05
N ARG A 558 50.81 -17.24 19.04
CA ARG A 558 50.99 -18.44 19.89
C ARG A 558 51.06 -19.72 19.08
N ILE A 559 50.21 -19.85 18.05
CA ILE A 559 50.22 -21.01 17.19
C ILE A 559 51.51 -21.07 16.36
N ARG A 560 52.02 -19.95 15.83
CA ARG A 560 53.26 -19.90 15.07
C ARG A 560 54.47 -20.17 15.95
N GLU A 561 54.51 -19.64 17.16
CA GLU A 561 55.58 -19.90 18.13
C GLU A 561 55.64 -21.38 18.50
N SER A 562 54.50 -22.02 18.77
CA SER A 562 54.41 -23.45 19.07
C SER A 562 54.84 -24.35 17.89
N GLN A 563 54.86 -23.86 16.65
CA GLN A 563 55.41 -24.56 15.49
C GLN A 563 56.94 -24.51 15.43
N LEU A 564 57.51 -23.40 15.88
CA LEU A 564 58.97 -23.21 15.89
C LEU A 564 59.66 -24.02 17.01
N GLU A 565 58.93 -24.33 18.09
CA GLU A 565 59.43 -25.09 19.25
C GLU A 565 59.33 -26.63 19.08
N LYS A 566 58.66 -27.14 18.04
CA LYS A 566 58.65 -28.58 17.75
C LYS A 566 59.95 -28.97 17.07
N PRO A 567 60.82 -29.82 17.69
CA PRO A 567 62.02 -30.32 17.02
C PRO A 567 61.64 -31.09 15.77
N ARG A 568 62.38 -30.88 14.66
CA ARG A 568 62.25 -31.54 13.38
C ARG A 568 62.46 -33.03 13.51
#